data_05f249fc4db82d22556d8cfc6976df4c
#
_entry.id   05f249fc4db82d22556d8cfc6976df4c
#
_cell.length_a   1.000
_cell.length_b   1.000
_cell.length_c   1.000
_cell.angle_alpha   90.00
_cell.angle_beta   90.00
_cell.angle_gamma   90.00
#
_symmetry.space_group_name_H-M   'P 1'
#
loop_
_entity.id
_entity.type
_entity.pdbx_description
1 polymer ?
#
loop_
_entity_poly.entity_id
_entity_poly.type
_entity_poly.pdbx_seq_one_letter_code
_entity_poly.pdbx_strand_id
1 'polypeptide(L)'
;MSKQDFQSFDDFWPFYVKEHQKKSTRILHFIGTTGAMACVAGGLLTKRRWLLAVAPVVGYGPAWISHFFIEGNKPASFKYPLYSLRADLVMWSKMVRFQMTDEVERILREDAEHAAAEKETEARAKDGRAPAGSPSDVVN
;
A
#
# COMPACT_ATOMS: atom_id res chain seq x y z
N MET A 1 -11.88 -15.78 0.06
CA MET A 1 -10.82 -14.76 0.12
C MET A 1 -9.63 -15.38 0.85
N SER A 2 -8.60 -15.77 0.10
CA SER A 2 -7.37 -16.31 0.68
C SER A 2 -6.77 -15.28 1.64
N LYS A 3 -6.39 -15.71 2.86
CA LYS A 3 -5.54 -14.92 3.74
C LYS A 3 -4.22 -14.69 2.99
N GLN A 4 -3.99 -13.49 2.48
CA GLN A 4 -2.64 -13.09 2.13
C GLN A 4 -1.91 -12.88 3.45
N ASP A 5 -1.10 -13.84 3.88
CA ASP A 5 -0.25 -13.68 5.04
C ASP A 5 1.05 -13.01 4.57
N PHE A 6 1.14 -11.69 4.76
CA PHE A 6 2.37 -10.96 4.49
C PHE A 6 3.44 -11.32 5.53
N GLN A 7 4.59 -11.77 5.04
CA GLN A 7 5.71 -12.17 5.90
C GLN A 7 6.59 -10.98 6.29
N SER A 8 6.57 -9.92 5.47
CA SER A 8 7.36 -8.71 5.67
C SER A 8 6.56 -7.46 5.32
N PHE A 9 7.10 -6.30 5.72
CA PHE A 9 6.55 -5.03 5.29
C PHE A 9 6.75 -4.80 3.78
N ASP A 10 7.83 -5.32 3.22
CA ASP A 10 8.14 -5.17 1.79
C ASP A 10 7.14 -5.91 0.92
N ASP A 11 6.62 -7.07 1.40
CA ASP A 11 5.51 -7.78 0.75
C ASP A 11 4.17 -7.04 0.88
N PHE A 12 3.96 -6.37 2.03
CA PHE A 12 2.73 -5.62 2.30
C PHE A 12 2.67 -4.30 1.53
N TRP A 13 3.80 -3.63 1.31
CA TRP A 13 3.85 -2.30 0.73
C TRP A 13 3.21 -2.20 -0.67
N PRO A 14 3.52 -3.08 -1.65
CA PRO A 14 2.84 -3.05 -2.95
C PRO A 14 1.33 -3.27 -2.85
N PHE A 15 0.88 -4.16 -1.97
CA PHE A 15 -0.55 -4.35 -1.71
C PHE A 15 -1.17 -3.06 -1.17
N TYR A 16 -0.56 -2.42 -0.17
CA TYR A 16 -1.04 -1.18 0.41
C TYR A 16 -1.14 -0.05 -0.63
N VAL A 17 -0.15 0.10 -1.51
CA VAL A 17 -0.16 1.10 -2.58
C VAL A 17 -1.29 0.84 -3.58
N LYS A 18 -1.54 -0.42 -3.93
CA LYS A 18 -2.66 -0.80 -4.81
C LYS A 18 -4.04 -0.50 -4.21
N GLU A 19 -4.16 -0.54 -2.89
CA GLU A 19 -5.39 -0.12 -2.19
C GLU A 19 -5.55 1.42 -2.10
N HIS A 20 -4.53 2.20 -2.51
CA HIS A 20 -4.48 3.67 -2.45
C HIS A 20 -4.13 4.30 -3.81
N GLN A 21 -4.72 3.78 -4.90
CA GLN A 21 -4.38 4.22 -6.27
C GLN A 21 -4.81 5.65 -6.55
N LYS A 22 -5.95 6.09 -6.00
CA LYS A 22 -6.48 7.42 -6.28
C LYS A 22 -5.74 8.49 -5.48
N LYS A 23 -5.38 9.57 -6.16
CA LYS A 23 -4.68 10.71 -5.54
C LYS A 23 -5.48 11.31 -4.39
N SER A 24 -6.81 11.39 -4.53
CA SER A 24 -7.70 11.92 -3.48
C SER A 24 -7.66 11.09 -2.19
N THR A 25 -7.58 9.76 -2.30
CA THR A 25 -7.39 8.86 -1.15
C THR A 25 -6.09 9.17 -0.43
N ARG A 26 -4.99 9.25 -1.17
CA ARG A 26 -3.68 9.59 -0.60
C ARG A 26 -3.66 10.96 0.07
N ILE A 27 -4.35 11.95 -0.50
CA ILE A 27 -4.47 13.29 0.11
C ILE A 27 -5.23 13.21 1.43
N LEU A 28 -6.34 12.47 1.51
CA LEU A 28 -7.10 12.32 2.76
C LEU A 28 -6.29 11.59 3.83
N HIS A 29 -5.52 10.57 3.46
CA HIS A 29 -4.57 9.93 4.37
C HIS A 29 -3.48 10.90 4.84
N PHE A 30 -2.94 11.70 3.94
CA PHE A 30 -1.94 12.71 4.28
C PHE A 30 -2.48 13.74 5.28
N ILE A 31 -3.69 14.24 5.08
CA ILE A 31 -4.36 15.17 5.98
C ILE A 31 -4.62 14.50 7.35
N GLY A 32 -5.15 13.29 7.34
CA GLY A 32 -5.43 12.53 8.56
C GLY A 32 -4.16 12.26 9.37
N THR A 33 -3.12 11.75 8.73
CA THR A 33 -1.84 11.45 9.38
C THR A 33 -1.17 12.72 9.91
N THR A 34 -1.18 13.82 9.16
CA THR A 34 -0.66 15.13 9.62
C THR A 34 -1.43 15.61 10.84
N GLY A 35 -2.76 15.56 10.79
CA GLY A 35 -3.62 15.94 11.91
C GLY A 35 -3.40 15.09 13.17
N ALA A 36 -3.27 13.77 12.98
CA ALA A 36 -2.98 12.85 14.09
C ALA A 36 -1.62 13.15 14.73
N MET A 37 -0.57 13.37 13.92
CA MET A 37 0.75 13.76 14.43
C MET A 37 0.71 15.10 15.17
N ALA A 38 -0.04 16.08 14.65
CA ALA A 38 -0.24 17.36 15.33
C ALA A 38 -0.96 17.21 16.66
N CYS A 39 -1.99 16.34 16.73
CA CYS A 39 -2.67 16.02 17.98
C CYS A 39 -1.73 15.35 18.99
N VAL A 40 -0.91 14.41 18.56
CA VAL A 40 0.06 13.73 19.44
C VAL A 40 1.09 14.74 19.95
N ALA A 41 1.73 15.52 19.06
CA ALA A 41 2.71 16.52 19.43
C ALA A 41 2.10 17.58 20.38
N GLY A 42 0.93 18.12 20.04
CA GLY A 42 0.20 19.09 20.87
C GLY A 42 -0.17 18.51 22.23
N GLY A 43 -0.64 17.27 22.27
CA GLY A 43 -0.99 16.58 23.51
C GLY A 43 0.19 16.39 24.46
N LEU A 44 1.35 16.04 23.90
CA LEU A 44 2.59 15.88 24.69
C LEU A 44 3.16 17.22 25.16
N LEU A 45 3.25 18.22 24.26
CA LEU A 45 3.82 19.53 24.58
C LEU A 45 2.96 20.34 25.55
N THR A 46 1.63 20.27 25.41
CA THR A 46 0.69 21.04 26.25
C THR A 46 0.14 20.24 27.43
N LYS A 47 0.53 18.96 27.56
CA LYS A 47 0.01 18.02 28.58
C LYS A 47 -1.51 17.80 28.47
N ARG A 48 -2.14 18.12 27.35
CA ARG A 48 -3.58 17.93 27.10
C ARG A 48 -3.87 16.52 26.61
N ARG A 49 -4.12 15.60 27.54
CA ARG A 49 -4.33 14.17 27.24
C ARG A 49 -5.48 13.88 26.26
N TRP A 50 -6.49 14.75 26.22
CA TRP A 50 -7.60 14.58 25.30
C TRP A 50 -7.16 14.62 23.82
N LEU A 51 -6.11 15.40 23.47
CA LEU A 51 -5.55 15.42 22.12
C LEU A 51 -4.98 14.05 21.73
N LEU A 52 -4.37 13.32 22.67
CA LEU A 52 -3.88 11.97 22.43
C LEU A 52 -5.03 10.99 22.17
N ALA A 53 -6.16 11.16 22.87
CA ALA A 53 -7.34 10.33 22.67
C ALA A 53 -8.04 10.60 21.32
N VAL A 54 -7.99 11.84 20.83
CA VAL A 54 -8.60 12.26 19.55
C VAL A 54 -7.71 11.92 18.36
N ALA A 55 -6.39 11.81 18.53
CA ALA A 55 -5.45 11.54 17.45
C ALA A 55 -5.83 10.34 16.53
N PRO A 56 -6.24 9.18 17.04
CA PRO A 56 -6.70 8.07 16.20
C PRO A 56 -7.92 8.43 15.35
N VAL A 57 -8.87 9.17 15.88
CA VAL A 57 -10.09 9.58 15.18
C VAL A 57 -9.73 10.55 14.04
N VAL A 58 -8.84 11.50 14.30
CA VAL A 58 -8.35 12.45 13.29
C VAL A 58 -7.56 11.73 12.19
N GLY A 59 -6.77 10.73 12.54
CA GLY A 59 -5.98 9.94 11.58
C GLY A 59 -6.84 9.01 10.72
N TYR A 60 -7.62 8.16 11.37
CA TYR A 60 -8.38 7.13 10.67
C TYR A 60 -9.69 7.63 10.05
N GLY A 61 -10.30 8.70 10.56
CA GLY A 61 -11.56 9.23 10.03
C GLY A 61 -11.49 9.55 8.55
N PRO A 62 -10.62 10.47 8.10
CA PRO A 62 -10.45 10.78 6.68
C PRO A 62 -9.99 9.58 5.85
N ALA A 63 -9.12 8.73 6.42
CA ALA A 63 -8.64 7.51 5.76
C ALA A 63 -9.79 6.55 5.46
N TRP A 64 -10.62 6.22 6.42
CA TRP A 64 -11.77 5.32 6.22
C TRP A 64 -12.81 5.92 5.29
N ILE A 65 -13.10 7.23 5.39
CA ILE A 65 -13.99 7.92 4.45
C ILE A 65 -13.46 7.73 3.02
N SER A 66 -12.16 7.89 2.79
CA SER A 66 -11.58 7.74 1.46
C SER A 66 -11.71 6.32 0.92
N HIS A 67 -11.51 5.31 1.74
CA HIS A 67 -11.66 3.92 1.32
C HIS A 67 -13.11 3.58 0.94
N PHE A 68 -14.09 3.97 1.77
CA PHE A 68 -15.48 3.62 1.51
C PHE A 68 -16.12 4.42 0.38
N PHE A 69 -15.79 5.72 0.25
CA PHE A 69 -16.50 6.62 -0.69
C PHE A 69 -15.69 6.95 -1.94
N ILE A 70 -14.37 6.83 -1.91
CA ILE A 70 -13.50 7.17 -3.05
C ILE A 70 -12.93 5.93 -3.71
N GLU A 71 -12.21 5.07 -2.97
CA GLU A 71 -11.65 3.83 -3.52
C GLU A 71 -12.71 2.77 -3.77
N GLY A 72 -13.72 2.66 -2.91
CA GLY A 72 -14.73 1.61 -2.97
C GLY A 72 -14.24 0.28 -2.40
N ASN A 73 -13.21 0.31 -1.55
CA ASN A 73 -12.60 -0.85 -0.91
C ASN A 73 -12.69 -0.79 0.62
N LYS A 74 -12.22 -1.84 1.28
CA LYS A 74 -12.14 -1.89 2.75
C LYS A 74 -10.74 -1.47 3.21
N PRO A 75 -10.63 -0.63 4.26
CA PRO A 75 -9.34 -0.25 4.80
C PRO A 75 -8.48 -1.46 5.19
N ALA A 76 -7.22 -1.48 4.74
CA ALA A 76 -6.26 -2.52 5.09
C ALA A 76 -6.00 -2.59 6.60
N SER A 77 -6.22 -1.48 7.32
CA SER A 77 -6.07 -1.38 8.79
C SER A 77 -7.00 -2.32 9.57
N PHE A 78 -8.11 -2.77 9.00
CA PHE A 78 -9.00 -3.74 9.65
C PHE A 78 -8.37 -5.14 9.77
N LYS A 79 -7.47 -5.47 8.86
CA LYS A 79 -6.81 -6.78 8.81
C LYS A 79 -5.35 -6.73 9.27
N TYR A 80 -4.66 -5.64 8.95
CA TYR A 80 -3.24 -5.45 9.19
C TYR A 80 -2.94 -4.09 9.86
N PRO A 81 -3.38 -3.86 11.12
CA PRO A 81 -3.34 -2.53 11.73
C PRO A 81 -1.91 -1.96 11.86
N LEU A 82 -0.95 -2.79 12.27
CA LEU A 82 0.44 -2.33 12.46
C LEU A 82 1.16 -2.07 11.13
N TYR A 83 0.97 -2.93 10.14
CA TYR A 83 1.52 -2.71 8.80
C TYR A 83 0.88 -1.49 8.14
N SER A 84 -0.43 -1.28 8.31
CA SER A 84 -1.13 -0.11 7.78
C SER A 84 -0.65 1.18 8.41
N LEU A 85 -0.48 1.22 9.74
CA LEU A 85 0.08 2.39 10.43
C LEU A 85 1.49 2.73 9.92
N ARG A 86 2.36 1.72 9.77
CA ARG A 86 3.70 1.91 9.19
C ARG A 86 3.62 2.40 7.75
N ALA A 87 2.72 1.82 6.95
CA ALA A 87 2.53 2.20 5.55
C ALA A 87 1.99 3.63 5.40
N ASP A 88 1.07 4.07 6.28
CA ASP A 88 0.60 5.45 6.33
C ASP A 88 1.76 6.44 6.56
N LEU A 89 2.66 6.14 7.49
CA LEU A 89 3.82 6.99 7.77
C LEU A 89 4.82 7.00 6.60
N VAL A 90 5.04 5.85 5.95
CA VAL A 90 5.89 5.77 4.75
C VAL A 90 5.26 6.55 3.60
N MET A 91 3.96 6.37 3.34
CA MET A 91 3.22 7.11 2.32
C MET A 91 3.26 8.61 2.59
N TRP A 92 2.99 9.04 3.82
CA TRP A 92 3.10 10.43 4.24
C TRP A 92 4.49 11.00 3.93
N SER A 93 5.56 10.29 4.30
CA SER A 93 6.92 10.74 4.07
C SER A 93 7.28 10.82 2.58
N LYS A 94 6.77 9.89 1.74
CA LYS A 94 6.93 9.94 0.29
C LYS A 94 6.12 11.10 -0.33
N MET A 95 4.94 11.42 0.21
CA MET A 95 4.15 12.57 -0.25
C MET A 95 4.83 13.90 0.07
N VAL A 96 5.40 14.06 1.26
CA VAL A 96 6.20 15.24 1.63
C VAL A 96 7.38 15.46 0.67
N ARG A 97 7.97 14.37 0.19
CA ARG A 97 9.11 14.40 -0.75
C ARG A 97 8.68 14.37 -2.22
N PHE A 98 7.40 14.45 -2.52
CA PHE A 98 6.83 14.38 -3.89
C PHE A 98 7.18 13.10 -4.67
N GLN A 99 7.48 12.01 -3.96
CA GLN A 99 7.91 10.71 -4.52
C GLN A 99 6.76 9.70 -4.65
N MET A 100 5.58 10.01 -4.11
CA MET A 100 4.51 9.01 -4.04
C MET A 100 3.87 8.71 -5.39
N THR A 101 3.84 9.67 -6.31
CA THR A 101 3.28 9.45 -7.66
C THR A 101 4.13 8.45 -8.44
N ASP A 102 5.44 8.67 -8.47
CA ASP A 102 6.39 7.77 -9.15
C ASP A 102 6.37 6.36 -8.54
N GLU A 103 6.20 6.28 -7.22
CA GLU A 103 6.08 5.01 -6.50
C GLU A 103 4.83 4.23 -6.91
N VAL A 104 3.69 4.90 -7.02
CA VAL A 104 2.44 4.28 -7.49
C VAL A 104 2.61 3.76 -8.93
N GLU A 105 3.15 4.58 -9.81
CA GLU A 105 3.37 4.22 -11.21
C GLU A 105 4.32 3.03 -11.33
N ARG A 106 5.40 3.01 -10.55
CA ARG A 106 6.34 1.89 -10.50
C ARG A 106 5.66 0.60 -10.10
N ILE A 107 4.93 0.59 -9.00
CA ILE A 107 4.26 -0.60 -8.47
C ILE A 107 3.18 -1.10 -9.42
N LEU A 108 2.39 -0.21 -10.01
CA LEU A 108 1.35 -0.61 -10.96
C LEU A 108 1.95 -1.17 -12.25
N ARG A 109 3.08 -0.66 -12.72
CA ARG A 109 3.80 -1.19 -13.87
C ARG A 109 4.36 -2.58 -13.58
N GLU A 110 5.03 -2.77 -12.46
CA GLU A 110 5.56 -4.07 -12.03
C GLU A 110 4.43 -5.10 -11.90
N ASP A 111 3.29 -4.74 -11.33
CA ASP A 111 2.11 -5.61 -11.21
C ASP A 111 1.54 -6.01 -12.59
N ALA A 112 1.49 -5.06 -13.54
CA ALA A 112 1.05 -5.33 -14.90
C ALA A 112 2.02 -6.25 -15.67
N GLU A 113 3.32 -6.07 -15.50
CA GLU A 113 4.36 -6.91 -16.09
C GLU A 113 4.29 -8.35 -15.56
N HIS A 114 4.12 -8.52 -14.24
CA HIS A 114 3.93 -9.84 -13.63
C HIS A 114 2.66 -10.53 -14.14
N ALA A 115 1.55 -9.81 -14.19
CA ALA A 115 0.29 -10.36 -14.71
C ALA A 115 0.36 -10.74 -16.19
N ALA A 116 1.13 -10.02 -17.00
CA ALA A 116 1.37 -10.35 -18.40
C ALA A 116 2.22 -11.61 -18.55
N ALA A 117 3.28 -11.73 -17.75
CA ALA A 117 4.16 -12.90 -17.74
C ALA A 117 3.43 -14.18 -17.28
N GLU A 118 2.57 -14.09 -16.28
CA GLU A 118 1.74 -15.21 -15.83
C GLU A 118 0.79 -15.68 -16.93
N LYS A 119 0.10 -14.77 -17.62
CA LYS A 119 -0.79 -15.09 -18.73
C LYS A 119 -0.05 -15.75 -19.90
N GLU A 120 1.14 -15.27 -20.23
CA GLU A 120 1.97 -15.86 -21.27
C GLU A 120 2.40 -17.29 -20.90
N THR A 121 2.79 -17.50 -19.64
CA THR A 121 3.17 -18.83 -19.13
C THR A 121 1.98 -19.79 -19.16
N GLU A 122 0.79 -19.34 -18.74
CA GLU A 122 -0.42 -20.15 -18.83
C GLU A 122 -0.83 -20.47 -20.27
N ALA A 123 -0.70 -19.51 -21.18
CA ALA A 123 -0.99 -19.71 -22.61
C ALA A 123 -0.04 -20.74 -23.23
N ARG A 124 1.26 -20.66 -22.92
CA ARG A 124 2.26 -21.64 -23.36
C ARG A 124 2.00 -23.03 -22.82
N ALA A 125 1.62 -23.12 -21.54
CA ALA A 125 1.28 -24.41 -20.91
C ALA A 125 0.05 -25.06 -21.56
N LYS A 126 -0.95 -24.27 -21.96
CA LYS A 126 -2.16 -24.76 -22.67
C LYS A 126 -1.86 -25.18 -24.11
N ASP A 127 -0.89 -24.54 -24.77
CA ASP A 127 -0.49 -24.86 -26.16
C ASP A 127 0.50 -26.05 -26.25
N GLY A 128 0.81 -26.72 -25.14
CA GLY A 128 1.69 -27.91 -25.09
C GLY A 128 3.16 -27.63 -25.43
N ARG A 129 3.56 -26.36 -25.49
CA ARG A 129 4.94 -25.95 -25.78
C ARG A 129 5.74 -25.97 -24.47
N ALA A 130 6.63 -26.96 -24.34
CA ALA A 130 7.59 -27.04 -23.25
C ALA A 130 8.40 -25.72 -23.10
N PRO A 131 8.82 -25.33 -21.88
CA PRO A 131 9.68 -24.17 -21.68
C PRO A 131 10.94 -24.32 -22.53
N ALA A 132 11.32 -23.26 -23.26
CA ALA A 132 12.57 -23.23 -24.04
C ALA A 132 13.72 -23.53 -23.08
N GLY A 133 14.49 -24.57 -23.38
CA GLY A 133 15.51 -25.14 -22.52
C GLY A 133 16.48 -24.11 -21.96
N SER A 134 16.88 -24.34 -20.74
CA SER A 134 17.99 -23.68 -20.07
C SER A 134 19.26 -23.76 -20.93
N PRO A 135 20.14 -22.73 -20.96
CA PRO A 135 21.36 -22.69 -21.76
C PRO A 135 22.47 -23.65 -21.28
N SER A 136 22.18 -24.73 -20.58
CA SER A 136 23.15 -25.62 -19.96
C SER A 136 23.57 -26.84 -20.82
N ASP A 137 23.04 -26.98 -22.05
CA ASP A 137 23.33 -28.18 -22.86
C ASP A 137 24.25 -27.91 -24.07
N VAL A 138 25.16 -26.95 -23.96
CA VAL A 138 26.25 -26.78 -24.93
C VAL A 138 27.60 -26.88 -24.20
N VAL A 139 27.95 -28.10 -23.79
CA VAL A 139 29.35 -28.50 -23.59
C VAL A 139 29.50 -29.94 -24.06
N ASN A 140 29.96 -30.08 -25.26
CA ASN A 140 30.86 -31.14 -25.69
C ASN A 140 31.63 -30.69 -26.90
#